data_346994a53de84e1f853455ca5cabca7b
#
_entry.id   346994a53de84e1f853455ca5cabca7b
#
_cell.length_a   1.000
_cell.length_b   1.000
_cell.length_c   1.000
_cell.angle_alpha   90.00
_cell.angle_beta   90.00
_cell.angle_gamma   90.00
#
_symmetry.space_group_name_H-M   'P 1'
#
loop_
_entity.id
_entity.type
_entity.pdbx_description
1 polymer ?
#
loop_
_entity_poly.entity_id
_entity_poly.type
_entity_poly.pdbx_seq_one_letter_code
_entity_poly.pdbx_strand_id
1 'polypeptide(L)'
;MTDNMQQMALDTLGAYFGYTSFRPGQDRMVDAILAGRDALGVMPTGAGKSICYQVPALMLPGITFVVSPLLSLMEDQTRALLAAGARPSYLNSSLTPAQQNTVLKRAREGRYQLCLLYTSPSPRDGATSRMPSSA
;
A
#
# COMPACT_ATOMS: atom_id res chain seq x y z
N MET A 1 -0.84 -13.81 15.19
CA MET A 1 -1.32 -14.31 13.88
C MET A 1 -1.36 -15.82 13.91
N THR A 2 -2.39 -16.43 13.38
CA THR A 2 -2.51 -17.88 13.33
C THR A 2 -1.63 -18.46 12.23
N ASP A 3 -1.32 -19.75 12.33
CA ASP A 3 -0.54 -20.44 11.29
C ASP A 3 -1.23 -20.33 9.93
N ASN A 4 -2.56 -20.37 9.92
CA ASN A 4 -3.34 -20.24 8.69
C ASN A 4 -3.13 -18.86 8.05
N MET A 5 -3.10 -17.80 8.84
CA MET A 5 -2.82 -16.45 8.33
C MET A 5 -1.40 -16.34 7.78
N GLN A 6 -0.43 -16.95 8.45
CA GLN A 6 0.95 -16.98 7.96
C GLN A 6 1.04 -17.69 6.62
N GLN A 7 0.37 -18.81 6.48
CA GLN A 7 0.36 -19.55 5.22
C GLN A 7 -0.31 -18.74 4.11
N MET A 8 -1.42 -18.06 4.42
CA MET A 8 -2.10 -17.19 3.45
C MET A 8 -1.20 -16.03 3.02
N ALA A 9 -0.42 -15.47 3.94
CA ALA A 9 0.53 -14.42 3.61
C ALA A 9 1.62 -14.92 2.67
N LEU A 10 2.16 -16.10 2.92
CA LEU A 10 3.15 -16.72 2.05
C LEU A 10 2.56 -17.05 0.68
N ASP A 11 1.34 -17.53 0.64
CA ASP A 11 0.66 -17.82 -0.62
C ASP A 11 0.44 -16.54 -1.43
N THR A 12 0.06 -15.46 -0.77
CA THR A 12 -0.10 -14.15 -1.42
C THR A 12 1.24 -13.63 -1.94
N LEU A 13 2.29 -13.76 -1.14
CA LEU A 13 3.62 -13.36 -1.54
C LEU A 13 4.07 -14.11 -2.80
N GLY A 14 3.84 -15.41 -2.84
CA GLY A 14 4.19 -16.24 -4.00
C GLY A 14 3.35 -15.91 -5.23
N ALA A 15 2.04 -15.74 -5.04
CA ALA A 15 1.12 -15.52 -6.15
C ALA A 15 1.33 -14.18 -6.84
N TYR A 16 1.60 -13.12 -6.07
CA TYR A 16 1.73 -11.76 -6.63
C TYR A 16 3.17 -11.34 -6.89
N PHE A 17 4.13 -11.84 -6.12
CA PHE A 17 5.51 -11.35 -6.20
C PHE A 17 6.53 -12.44 -6.53
N GLY A 18 6.13 -13.71 -6.50
CA GLY A 18 6.99 -14.81 -6.89
C GLY A 18 8.05 -15.21 -5.87
N TYR A 19 7.93 -14.74 -4.63
CA TYR A 19 8.86 -15.10 -3.57
C TYR A 19 8.33 -16.26 -2.74
N THR A 20 9.23 -17.09 -2.23
CA THR A 20 8.85 -18.26 -1.43
C THR A 20 8.90 -18.00 0.07
N SER A 21 9.58 -16.92 0.49
CA SER A 21 9.70 -16.60 1.90
C SER A 21 9.87 -15.09 2.08
N PHE A 22 9.52 -14.62 3.27
CA PHE A 22 9.76 -13.22 3.62
C PHE A 22 11.22 -13.01 4.01
N ARG A 23 11.73 -11.81 3.73
CA ARG A 23 13.01 -11.37 4.24
C ARG A 23 12.91 -11.04 5.73
N PRO A 24 14.02 -11.07 6.48
CA PRO A 24 13.99 -10.71 7.90
C PRO A 24 13.33 -9.34 8.12
N GLY A 25 12.37 -9.31 9.03
CA GLY A 25 11.62 -8.10 9.35
C GLY A 25 10.33 -7.93 8.57
N GLN A 26 10.24 -8.44 7.35
CA GLN A 26 9.01 -8.35 6.58
C GLN A 26 7.87 -9.12 7.23
N ASP A 27 8.15 -10.33 7.67
CA ASP A 27 7.18 -11.20 8.31
C ASP A 27 6.58 -10.56 9.57
N ARG A 28 7.42 -9.89 10.36
CA ARG A 28 6.97 -9.22 11.58
C ARG A 28 6.05 -8.04 11.27
N MET A 29 6.35 -7.27 10.22
CA MET A 29 5.50 -6.16 9.80
C MET A 29 4.16 -6.67 9.28
N VAL A 30 4.19 -7.67 8.41
CA VAL A 30 2.97 -8.28 7.87
C VAL A 30 2.11 -8.83 9.00
N ASP A 31 2.72 -9.51 9.95
CA ASP A 31 2.05 -10.08 11.12
C ASP A 31 1.34 -9.00 11.94
N ALA A 32 2.04 -7.92 12.24
CA ALA A 32 1.48 -6.81 13.03
C ALA A 32 0.29 -6.16 12.31
N ILE A 33 0.43 -5.93 11.02
CA ILE A 33 -0.63 -5.28 10.22
C ILE A 33 -1.86 -6.20 10.14
N LEU A 34 -1.67 -7.48 9.88
CA LEU A 34 -2.78 -8.43 9.81
C LEU A 34 -3.47 -8.63 11.15
N ALA A 35 -2.75 -8.43 12.25
CA ALA A 35 -3.32 -8.48 13.58
C ALA A 35 -4.07 -7.20 13.97
N GLY A 36 -4.11 -6.21 13.09
CA GLY A 36 -4.80 -4.95 13.36
C GLY A 36 -4.01 -3.99 14.25
N ARG A 37 -2.71 -4.19 14.39
CA ARG A 37 -1.87 -3.34 15.22
C ARG A 37 -1.13 -2.30 14.37
N ASP A 38 -0.90 -1.15 14.95
CA ASP A 38 0.00 -0.17 14.34
C ASP A 38 1.44 -0.69 14.40
N ALA A 39 2.22 -0.36 13.37
CA ALA A 39 3.60 -0.82 13.31
C ALA A 39 4.48 0.24 12.64
N LEU A 40 5.71 0.34 13.13
CA LEU A 40 6.73 1.20 12.53
C LEU A 40 7.90 0.32 12.10
N GLY A 41 8.20 0.31 10.80
CA GLY A 41 9.34 -0.42 10.26
C GLY A 41 10.37 0.54 9.71
N VAL A 42 11.58 0.43 10.19
CA VAL A 42 12.72 1.21 9.68
C VAL A 42 13.66 0.23 9.01
N MET A 43 13.79 0.34 7.70
CA MET A 43 14.56 -0.60 6.88
C MET A 43 15.45 0.15 5.91
N PRO A 44 16.62 -0.41 5.59
CA PRO A 44 17.48 0.19 4.58
C PRO A 44 16.85 0.09 3.20
N THR A 45 17.28 0.95 2.28
CA THR A 45 16.87 0.91 0.89
C THR A 45 17.22 -0.46 0.30
N GLY A 46 16.28 -1.02 -0.45
CA GLY A 46 16.49 -2.34 -1.06
C GLY A 46 16.12 -3.52 -0.17
N ALA A 47 15.60 -3.26 1.04
CA ALA A 47 15.17 -4.34 1.92
C ALA A 47 13.76 -4.87 1.62
N GLY A 48 13.14 -4.40 0.56
CA GLY A 48 11.79 -4.85 0.19
C GLY A 48 10.70 -4.26 1.07
N LYS A 49 10.80 -2.97 1.40
CA LYS A 49 9.85 -2.30 2.30
C LYS A 49 8.42 -2.36 1.79
N SER A 50 8.21 -2.27 0.49
CA SER A 50 6.86 -2.25 -0.08
C SER A 50 6.09 -3.54 0.17
N ILE A 51 6.77 -4.68 0.23
CA ILE A 51 6.14 -5.97 0.51
C ILE A 51 5.43 -5.94 1.87
N CYS A 52 5.98 -5.21 2.83
CA CYS A 52 5.45 -5.15 4.19
C CYS A 52 4.01 -4.65 4.25
N TYR A 53 3.61 -3.75 3.34
CA TYR A 53 2.23 -3.28 3.29
C TYR A 53 1.45 -3.84 2.10
N GLN A 54 2.13 -4.20 1.03
CA GLN A 54 1.43 -4.71 -0.16
C GLN A 54 0.80 -6.08 0.09
N VAL A 55 1.51 -6.98 0.76
CA VAL A 55 0.95 -8.30 1.08
C VAL A 55 -0.28 -8.19 1.97
N PRO A 56 -0.25 -7.47 3.11
CA PRO A 56 -1.46 -7.29 3.89
C PRO A 56 -2.60 -6.61 3.14
N ALA A 57 -2.28 -5.63 2.30
CA ALA A 57 -3.29 -4.93 1.52
C ALA A 57 -4.04 -5.86 0.58
N LEU A 58 -3.36 -6.85 0.02
CA LEU A 58 -3.96 -7.83 -0.88
C LEU A 58 -4.78 -8.88 -0.13
N MET A 59 -4.54 -9.05 1.17
CA MET A 59 -5.23 -10.04 1.99
C MET A 59 -6.42 -9.46 2.74
N LEU A 60 -6.33 -8.20 3.16
CA LEU A 60 -7.37 -7.58 3.97
C LEU A 60 -8.58 -7.20 3.13
N PRO A 61 -9.79 -7.28 3.72
CA PRO A 61 -10.97 -6.75 3.04
C PRO A 61 -10.92 -5.23 2.96
N GLY A 62 -11.61 -4.66 1.98
CA GLY A 62 -11.66 -3.22 1.82
C GLY A 62 -10.46 -2.71 1.05
N ILE A 63 -10.17 -1.43 1.25
CA ILE A 63 -9.11 -0.73 0.52
C ILE A 63 -8.03 -0.28 1.50
N THR A 64 -6.78 -0.39 1.10
CA THR A 64 -5.64 0.09 1.86
C THR A 64 -5.10 1.36 1.21
N PHE A 65 -4.96 2.41 1.99
CA PHE A 65 -4.38 3.66 1.51
C PHE A 65 -2.89 3.71 1.81
N VAL A 66 -2.10 4.06 0.80
CA VAL A 66 -0.65 4.19 0.91
C VAL A 66 -0.28 5.63 0.60
N VAL A 67 0.25 6.34 1.59
CA VAL A 67 0.63 7.74 1.43
C VAL A 67 2.11 7.82 1.11
N SER A 68 2.46 8.46 0.00
CA SER A 68 3.84 8.56 -0.45
C SER A 68 4.15 9.97 -0.96
N PRO A 69 5.32 10.53 -0.63
CA PRO A 69 5.75 11.81 -1.20
C PRO A 69 6.47 11.66 -2.54
N LEU A 70 6.63 10.44 -3.06
CA LEU A 70 7.39 10.18 -4.27
C LEU A 70 6.47 9.75 -5.40
N LEU A 71 6.20 10.67 -6.32
CA LEU A 71 5.29 10.43 -7.45
C LEU A 71 5.77 9.32 -8.36
N SER A 72 7.07 9.31 -8.69
CA SER A 72 7.64 8.29 -9.57
C SER A 72 7.53 6.90 -8.97
N LEU A 73 7.77 6.78 -7.67
CA LEU A 73 7.63 5.51 -6.96
C LEU A 73 6.18 5.03 -6.98
N MET A 74 5.23 5.94 -6.83
CA MET A 74 3.81 5.64 -6.88
C MET A 74 3.43 5.03 -8.24
N GLU A 75 3.88 5.64 -9.33
CA GLU A 75 3.59 5.16 -10.67
C GLU A 75 4.21 3.79 -10.92
N ASP A 76 5.46 3.60 -10.50
CA ASP A 76 6.16 2.32 -10.65
C ASP A 76 5.48 1.22 -9.85
N GLN A 77 5.07 1.49 -8.63
CA GLN A 77 4.37 0.51 -7.80
C GLN A 77 3.01 0.14 -8.38
N THR A 78 2.27 1.13 -8.86
CA THR A 78 0.97 0.88 -9.50
C THR A 78 1.13 -0.03 -10.70
N ARG A 79 2.12 0.25 -11.53
CA ARG A 79 2.39 -0.53 -12.73
C ARG A 79 2.78 -1.97 -12.39
N ALA A 80 3.65 -2.13 -11.38
CA ALA A 80 4.08 -3.46 -10.95
C ALA A 80 2.93 -4.27 -10.36
N LEU A 81 2.07 -3.64 -9.58
CA LEU A 81 0.91 -4.31 -9.00
C LEU A 81 -0.10 -4.73 -10.06
N LEU A 82 -0.35 -3.88 -11.05
CA LEU A 82 -1.21 -4.23 -12.19
C LEU A 82 -0.65 -5.43 -12.94
N ALA A 83 0.64 -5.45 -13.19
CA ALA A 83 1.29 -6.56 -13.89
C ALA A 83 1.19 -7.86 -13.08
N ALA A 84 1.16 -7.77 -11.77
CA ALA A 84 1.02 -8.93 -10.88
C ALA A 84 -0.43 -9.41 -10.74
N GLY A 85 -1.39 -8.69 -11.29
CA GLY A 85 -2.81 -9.08 -11.21
C GLY A 85 -3.56 -8.47 -10.04
N ALA A 86 -2.95 -7.54 -9.31
CA ALA A 86 -3.63 -6.82 -8.24
C ALA A 86 -4.50 -5.69 -8.80
N ARG A 87 -5.28 -5.06 -7.95
CA ARG A 87 -6.16 -3.95 -8.33
C ARG A 87 -5.77 -2.68 -7.59
N PRO A 88 -4.66 -2.03 -8.00
CA PRO A 88 -4.26 -0.77 -7.42
C PRO A 88 -4.95 0.41 -8.07
N SER A 89 -4.93 1.54 -7.38
CA SER A 89 -5.26 2.83 -7.98
C SER A 89 -4.37 3.90 -7.36
N TYR A 90 -4.44 5.12 -7.87
CA TYR A 90 -3.68 6.22 -7.30
C TYR A 90 -4.44 7.54 -7.45
N LEU A 91 -4.14 8.47 -6.55
CA LEU A 91 -4.65 9.83 -6.60
C LEU A 91 -3.49 10.79 -6.46
N ASN A 92 -3.37 11.73 -7.38
CA ASN A 92 -2.38 12.79 -7.31
C ASN A 92 -2.87 13.98 -8.15
N SER A 93 -2.09 15.05 -8.14
CA SER A 93 -2.46 16.28 -8.83
C SER A 93 -2.43 16.17 -10.36
N SER A 94 -1.88 15.09 -10.92
CA SER A 94 -1.90 14.88 -12.35
C SER A 94 -3.26 14.43 -12.88
N LEU A 95 -4.14 14.00 -12.01
CA LEU A 95 -5.48 13.59 -12.39
C LEU A 95 -6.40 14.82 -12.48
N THR A 96 -7.25 14.83 -13.51
CA THR A 96 -8.31 15.85 -13.60
C THR A 96 -9.36 15.59 -12.52
N PRO A 97 -10.17 16.61 -12.16
CA PRO A 97 -11.27 16.39 -11.21
C PRO A 97 -12.20 15.24 -11.61
N ALA A 98 -12.47 15.10 -12.91
CA ALA A 98 -13.31 14.00 -13.40
C ALA A 98 -12.65 12.65 -13.16
N GLN A 99 -11.33 12.55 -13.40
CA GLN A 99 -10.58 11.33 -13.14
C GLN A 99 -10.54 10.99 -11.64
N GLN A 100 -10.34 12.00 -10.80
CA GLN A 100 -10.36 11.81 -9.35
C GLN A 100 -11.72 11.29 -8.87
N ASN A 101 -12.79 11.86 -9.37
CA ASN A 101 -14.15 11.42 -9.03
C ASN A 101 -14.39 9.97 -9.46
N THR A 102 -13.89 9.59 -10.63
CA THR A 102 -13.99 8.22 -11.11
C THR A 102 -13.26 7.24 -10.19
N VAL A 103 -12.05 7.59 -9.77
CA VAL A 103 -11.27 6.75 -8.85
C VAL A 103 -12.01 6.59 -7.52
N LEU A 104 -12.51 7.69 -6.96
CA LEU A 104 -13.24 7.65 -5.69
C LEU A 104 -14.51 6.82 -5.79
N LYS A 105 -15.24 6.94 -6.90
CA LYS A 105 -16.45 6.15 -7.12
C LYS A 105 -16.13 4.66 -7.16
N ARG A 106 -15.10 4.28 -7.91
CA ARG A 106 -14.69 2.88 -8.02
C ARG A 106 -14.19 2.34 -6.69
N ALA A 107 -13.51 3.19 -5.90
CA ALA A 107 -13.06 2.80 -4.57
C ALA A 107 -14.25 2.47 -3.66
N ARG A 108 -15.32 3.27 -3.72
CA ARG A 108 -16.54 3.01 -2.96
C ARG A 108 -17.22 1.72 -3.40
N GLU A 109 -17.06 1.36 -4.65
CA GLU A 109 -17.61 0.12 -5.20
C GLU A 109 -16.75 -1.11 -4.89
N GLY A 110 -15.64 -0.93 -4.19
CA GLY A 110 -14.76 -2.04 -3.82
C GLY A 110 -13.92 -2.59 -4.96
N ARG A 111 -13.66 -1.79 -5.98
CA ARG A 111 -12.91 -2.25 -7.16
C ARG A 111 -11.41 -2.26 -6.96
N TYR A 112 -10.90 -1.62 -5.89
CA TYR A 112 -9.47 -1.51 -5.63
C TYR A 112 -9.11 -2.15 -4.32
N GLN A 113 -7.90 -2.72 -4.26
CA GLN A 113 -7.31 -3.26 -3.03
C GLN A 113 -6.38 -2.23 -2.39
N LEU A 114 -5.72 -1.41 -3.21
CA LEU A 114 -4.82 -0.36 -2.74
C LEU A 114 -5.13 0.95 -3.46
N CYS A 115 -4.95 2.04 -2.76
CA CYS A 115 -4.99 3.38 -3.35
C CYS A 115 -3.75 4.14 -2.88
N LEU A 116 -2.88 4.50 -3.80
CA LEU A 116 -1.67 5.24 -3.49
C LEU A 116 -1.97 6.73 -3.58
N LEU A 117 -1.65 7.45 -2.51
CA LEU A 117 -1.91 8.88 -2.39
C LEU A 117 -0.59 9.63 -2.42
N TYR A 118 -0.47 10.56 -3.33
CA TYR A 118 0.71 11.41 -3.42
C TYR A 118 0.54 12.63 -2.54
N THR A 119 1.54 12.91 -1.71
CA THR A 119 1.60 14.14 -0.92
C THR A 119 2.90 14.87 -1.27
N SER A 120 2.76 16.14 -1.64
CA SER A 120 3.91 16.96 -1.97
C SER A 120 4.62 17.40 -0.68
N PRO A 121 5.96 17.27 -0.62
CA PRO A 121 6.70 17.67 0.57
C PRO A 121 7.04 19.17 0.59
N SER A 122 6.26 20.03 -0.08
CA SER A 122 6.56 21.45 -0.11
C SER A 122 6.38 22.08 1.27
N PRO A 123 7.06 23.19 1.59
CA PRO A 123 6.87 23.87 2.87
C PRO A 123 5.43 24.30 3.12
N ARG A 124 4.71 24.65 2.08
CA ARG A 124 3.29 25.04 2.20
C ARG A 124 2.48 23.83 2.63
N ASP A 125 2.72 22.68 2.02
CA ASP A 125 2.03 21.46 2.40
C ASP A 125 2.41 21.05 3.82
N GLY A 126 3.65 21.26 4.20
CA GLY A 126 4.09 21.00 5.55
C GLY A 126 3.33 21.82 6.57
N ALA A 127 3.00 23.07 6.25
CA ALA A 127 2.22 23.92 7.13
C ALA A 127 0.77 23.49 7.20
N THR A 128 0.20 23.06 6.08
CA THR A 128 -1.20 22.67 6.02
C THR A 128 -1.43 21.22 6.42
N SER A 129 -0.42 20.41 6.29
CA SER A 129 -0.53 18.98 6.58
C SER A 129 -0.52 18.67 8.07
N ARG A 130 -0.63 19.67 8.91
CA ARG A 130 -0.99 19.44 10.30
C ARG A 130 -2.41 18.94 10.42
N MET A 131 -2.82 18.21 9.45
CA MET A 131 -4.04 17.47 9.58
C MET A 131 -3.90 16.55 10.78
N PRO A 132 -4.99 16.34 11.47
CA PRO A 132 -4.98 15.40 12.56
C PRO A 132 -4.36 14.10 12.05
N SER A 133 -3.30 13.73 12.66
CA SER A 133 -2.58 12.54 12.27
C SER A 133 -3.37 11.28 12.54
N SER A 134 -4.42 11.43 13.24
CA SER A 134 -5.40 10.38 13.38
C SER A 134 -5.94 9.96 12.03
N ALA A 135 -5.70 10.79 11.14
CA ALA A 135 -6.03 10.42 9.79
C ALA A 135 -5.24 9.19 9.40
#